data_a5a1e68a61e2e775fc2d3f6b0ad64d77
#
_entry.id   a5a1e68a61e2e775fc2d3f6b0ad64d77
#
_cell.length_a   1.000
_cell.length_b   1.000
_cell.length_c   1.000
_cell.angle_alpha   90.00
_cell.angle_beta   90.00
_cell.angle_gamma   90.00
#
_symmetry.space_group_name_H-M   'P 1'
#
loop_
_entity.id
_entity.type
_entity.pdbx_description
1 polymer ?
#
loop_
_entity_poly.entity_id
_entity_poly.type
_entity_poly.pdbx_seq_one_letter_code
_entity_poly.pdbx_strand_id
1 'polypeptide(L)'
;PGASNSVIIRGVSSLSGSNQPLYVVDGVPLDNSSVSSSDGLNTGYDFGNGANAVNPDDVENMTILKGAAATALYGSRAANGVVMITTKSGKKGKGLGIEYNGGVQWSSVLRMPEMQNEFGMGWSGSHTLLENGSWGPRFDGSMQLYGNVYNNSQKIKPYLPVENNMRDFFDTGFRYNNSLSFNGATDKSTYFVSFSQISDDGIIPTDADSYNKYTFSARGSHKVKNFTFSSSVNYAYQKNSFATTGQGLSMYNSVMQTPRDVSLIGMQDLTDPFNTPGYYYTPYGVTNPYYVLENYMNEYESERFYGKFQVDYDFLKYFKFTYRTILR
;
A
#
# COMPACT_ATOMS: atom_id res chain seq x y z
N PRO A 1 0.03 -1.91 -2.98
CA PRO A 1 1.36 -1.67 -2.40
C PRO A 1 1.27 -0.71 -1.21
N GLY A 2 2.22 -0.79 -0.26
CA GLY A 2 2.24 0.11 0.89
C GLY A 2 1.23 -0.17 2.02
N ALA A 3 0.32 -1.12 1.87
CA ALA A 3 -0.61 -1.51 2.91
C ALA A 3 0.06 -2.12 4.15
N SER A 4 -0.66 -2.16 5.27
CA SER A 4 -0.18 -2.75 6.51
C SER A 4 0.03 -4.25 6.37
N ASN A 5 1.15 -4.73 6.88
CA ASN A 5 1.40 -6.16 7.02
C ASN A 5 0.95 -6.62 8.41
N SER A 6 0.05 -7.60 8.44
CA SER A 6 -0.36 -8.24 9.69
C SER A 6 0.46 -9.50 9.91
N VAL A 7 1.27 -9.49 10.96
CA VAL A 7 2.04 -10.67 11.39
C VAL A 7 1.55 -11.09 12.77
N ILE A 8 1.14 -12.36 12.89
CA ILE A 8 0.68 -12.94 14.14
C ILE A 8 1.58 -14.11 14.49
N ILE A 9 2.30 -14.03 15.63
CA ILE A 9 3.30 -15.04 16.01
C ILE A 9 2.70 -16.16 16.87
N ARG A 10 1.74 -15.84 17.76
CA ARG A 10 1.19 -16.77 18.76
C ARG A 10 -0.34 -16.85 18.78
N GLY A 11 -1.00 -16.37 17.75
CA GLY A 11 -2.45 -16.22 17.72
C GLY A 11 -2.91 -14.83 18.22
N VAL A 12 -4.19 -14.59 18.09
CA VAL A 12 -4.82 -13.35 18.56
C VAL A 12 -5.00 -13.44 20.07
N SER A 13 -4.30 -12.58 20.81
CA SER A 13 -4.32 -12.53 22.28
C SER A 13 -5.16 -11.39 22.84
N SER A 14 -5.48 -10.40 22.02
CA SER A 14 -6.29 -9.24 22.41
C SER A 14 -7.40 -8.98 21.38
N LEU A 15 -8.61 -8.71 21.88
CA LEU A 15 -9.76 -8.34 21.05
C LEU A 15 -9.73 -6.85 20.64
N SER A 16 -9.18 -6.00 21.47
CA SER A 16 -9.17 -4.54 21.27
C SER A 16 -7.78 -3.92 21.15
N GLY A 17 -6.74 -4.67 21.50
CA GLY A 17 -5.35 -4.22 21.42
C GLY A 17 -4.62 -4.74 20.19
N SER A 18 -3.42 -4.22 19.93
CA SER A 18 -2.56 -4.71 18.85
C SER A 18 -2.08 -6.13 19.15
N ASN A 19 -2.21 -7.01 18.16
CA ASN A 19 -1.63 -8.36 18.18
C ASN A 19 -0.32 -8.44 17.36
N GLN A 20 0.18 -7.30 16.89
CA GLN A 20 1.39 -7.21 16.09
C GLN A 20 2.64 -7.38 16.95
N PRO A 21 3.69 -8.05 16.43
CA PRO A 21 4.98 -8.12 17.11
C PRO A 21 5.71 -6.78 17.06
N LEU A 22 6.65 -6.61 17.99
CA LEU A 22 7.61 -5.53 17.93
C LEU A 22 8.64 -5.80 16.81
N TYR A 23 8.87 -4.84 15.93
CA TYR A 23 9.96 -4.88 14.96
C TYR A 23 11.21 -4.22 15.53
N VAL A 24 12.34 -4.88 15.37
CA VAL A 24 13.63 -4.38 15.83
C VAL A 24 14.65 -4.51 14.71
N VAL A 25 15.14 -3.38 14.20
CA VAL A 25 16.12 -3.34 13.11
C VAL A 25 17.50 -2.97 13.68
N ASP A 26 18.48 -3.85 13.58
CA ASP A 26 19.83 -3.70 14.12
C ASP A 26 19.87 -3.26 15.60
N GLY A 27 18.89 -3.73 16.38
CA GLY A 27 18.72 -3.38 17.80
C GLY A 27 17.96 -2.08 18.05
N VAL A 28 17.44 -1.40 17.02
CA VAL A 28 16.57 -0.22 17.13
C VAL A 28 15.11 -0.68 17.06
N PRO A 29 14.30 -0.53 18.12
CA PRO A 29 12.88 -0.80 18.06
C PRO A 29 12.17 0.21 17.16
N LEU A 30 11.43 -0.26 16.18
CA LEU A 30 10.58 0.56 15.32
C LEU A 30 9.15 0.60 15.84
N ASP A 31 8.52 1.76 15.71
CA ASP A 31 7.07 1.86 15.85
C ASP A 31 6.42 1.21 14.61
N ASN A 32 5.62 0.17 14.86
CA ASN A 32 4.91 -0.58 13.84
C ASN A 32 3.40 -0.33 13.89
N SER A 33 2.96 0.78 14.47
CA SER A 33 1.55 1.18 14.40
C SER A 33 1.14 1.35 12.93
N SER A 34 -0.06 0.88 12.60
CA SER A 34 -0.65 1.09 11.27
C SER A 34 -1.33 2.46 11.23
N VAL A 35 -1.21 3.13 10.10
CA VAL A 35 -1.99 4.33 9.78
C VAL A 35 -3.20 3.88 8.97
N SER A 36 -4.25 3.52 9.68
CA SER A 36 -5.48 3.00 9.08
C SER A 36 -6.70 3.51 9.82
N SER A 37 -7.80 3.63 9.11
CA SER A 37 -9.12 3.88 9.68
C SER A 37 -10.12 2.92 9.06
N SER A 38 -11.04 2.42 9.89
CA SER A 38 -12.19 1.65 9.44
C SER A 38 -13.32 1.88 10.43
N ASP A 39 -14.44 2.39 9.96
CA ASP A 39 -15.68 2.47 10.73
C ASP A 39 -16.64 1.29 10.44
N GLY A 40 -16.09 0.23 9.85
CA GLY A 40 -16.77 -1.02 9.57
C GLY A 40 -17.44 -1.06 8.18
N LEU A 41 -18.29 -0.12 7.85
CA LEU A 41 -19.07 -0.18 6.60
C LEU A 41 -18.78 0.96 5.62
N ASN A 42 -18.43 2.15 6.13
CA ASN A 42 -18.53 3.34 5.28
C ASN A 42 -17.22 3.69 4.57
N THR A 43 -16.14 3.81 5.28
CA THR A 43 -14.85 4.16 4.68
C THR A 43 -13.71 3.45 5.39
N GLY A 44 -12.76 2.97 4.63
CA GLY A 44 -11.54 2.43 5.19
C GLY A 44 -10.35 2.88 4.36
N TYR A 45 -9.27 3.22 5.03
CA TYR A 45 -7.97 3.44 4.39
C TYR A 45 -6.88 2.74 5.19
N ASP A 46 -5.82 2.33 4.51
CA ASP A 46 -4.64 1.71 5.11
C ASP A 46 -3.40 2.19 4.38
N PHE A 47 -2.63 3.05 5.03
CA PHE A 47 -1.38 3.60 4.52
C PHE A 47 -0.14 2.84 5.00
N GLY A 48 -0.34 1.65 5.53
CA GLY A 48 0.75 0.78 5.94
C GLY A 48 1.16 0.92 7.40
N ASN A 49 2.24 0.25 7.74
CA ASN A 49 2.83 0.25 9.07
C ASN A 49 4.34 0.44 9.03
N GLY A 50 4.95 0.56 10.22
CA GLY A 50 6.37 0.88 10.35
C GLY A 50 7.34 -0.10 9.72
N ALA A 51 6.96 -1.37 9.58
CA ALA A 51 7.78 -2.38 8.90
C ALA A 51 8.06 -2.04 7.44
N ASN A 52 7.16 -1.27 6.81
CA ASN A 52 7.33 -0.82 5.43
C ASN A 52 8.54 0.13 5.24
N ALA A 53 9.10 0.71 6.30
CA ALA A 53 10.28 1.57 6.19
C ALA A 53 11.56 0.79 5.85
N VAL A 54 11.59 -0.51 6.07
CA VAL A 54 12.77 -1.35 5.81
C VAL A 54 12.84 -1.72 4.34
N ASN A 55 14.03 -1.59 3.73
CA ASN A 55 14.28 -2.13 2.41
C ASN A 55 14.57 -3.64 2.53
N PRO A 56 13.76 -4.52 1.89
CA PRO A 56 14.00 -5.97 1.94
C PRO A 56 15.38 -6.38 1.42
N ASP A 57 15.92 -5.68 0.42
CA ASP A 57 17.23 -5.98 -0.16
C ASP A 57 18.39 -5.73 0.81
N ASP A 58 18.17 -4.91 1.83
CA ASP A 58 19.16 -4.65 2.88
C ASP A 58 19.14 -5.71 4.00
N VAL A 59 18.17 -6.61 4.02
CA VAL A 59 18.03 -7.62 5.06
C VAL A 59 19.03 -8.74 4.85
N GLU A 60 19.85 -9.03 5.84
CA GLU A 60 20.73 -10.20 5.87
C GLU A 60 20.07 -11.39 6.56
N ASN A 61 19.38 -11.13 7.67
CA ASN A 61 18.71 -12.18 8.45
C ASN A 61 17.48 -11.63 9.17
N MET A 62 16.49 -12.49 9.34
CA MET A 62 15.29 -12.21 10.13
C MET A 62 15.11 -13.33 11.17
N THR A 63 15.01 -12.96 12.43
CA THR A 63 14.82 -13.88 13.54
C THR A 63 13.56 -13.53 14.31
N ILE A 64 12.74 -14.52 14.63
CA ILE A 64 11.52 -14.33 15.41
C ILE A 64 11.75 -14.80 16.83
N LEU A 65 11.67 -13.88 17.79
CA LEU A 65 11.70 -14.16 19.23
C LEU A 65 10.28 -14.32 19.75
N LYS A 66 10.04 -15.40 20.49
CA LYS A 66 8.73 -15.75 21.04
C LYS A 66 8.79 -15.81 22.58
N GLY A 67 7.67 -15.42 23.23
CA GLY A 67 7.47 -15.61 24.66
C GLY A 67 8.48 -14.89 25.54
N ALA A 68 8.94 -15.57 26.61
CA ALA A 68 9.78 -14.99 27.66
C ALA A 68 11.12 -14.41 27.15
N ALA A 69 11.69 -14.99 26.11
CA ALA A 69 12.94 -14.47 25.52
C ALA A 69 12.75 -13.09 24.90
N ALA A 70 11.61 -12.84 24.27
CA ALA A 70 11.27 -11.53 23.71
C ALA A 70 11.02 -10.49 24.80
N THR A 71 10.23 -10.83 25.81
CA THR A 71 9.88 -9.92 26.91
C THR A 71 11.07 -9.62 27.83
N ALA A 72 11.98 -10.56 28.01
CA ALA A 72 13.21 -10.34 28.77
C ALA A 72 14.13 -9.29 28.14
N LEU A 73 14.16 -9.20 26.80
CA LEU A 73 15.00 -8.24 26.07
C LEU A 73 14.32 -6.87 25.84
N TYR A 74 13.01 -6.86 25.60
CA TYR A 74 12.31 -5.66 25.13
C TYR A 74 11.11 -5.26 26.01
N GLY A 75 10.91 -5.93 27.14
CA GLY A 75 9.85 -5.64 28.11
C GLY A 75 8.43 -5.93 27.56
N SER A 76 7.43 -5.25 28.11
CA SER A 76 6.02 -5.43 27.78
C SER A 76 5.67 -5.18 26.31
N ARG A 77 6.43 -4.34 25.62
CA ARG A 77 6.25 -4.08 24.17
C ARG A 77 6.44 -5.33 23.31
N ALA A 78 7.12 -6.33 23.82
CA ALA A 78 7.38 -7.61 23.15
C ALA A 78 6.41 -8.72 23.55
N ALA A 79 5.29 -8.40 24.20
CA ALA A 79 4.31 -9.40 24.63
C ALA A 79 3.79 -10.29 23.49
N ASN A 80 3.63 -9.72 22.30
CA ASN A 80 3.22 -10.43 21.08
C ASN A 80 4.39 -11.04 20.28
N GLY A 81 5.63 -11.00 20.84
CA GLY A 81 6.85 -11.44 20.18
C GLY A 81 7.62 -10.29 19.53
N VAL A 82 8.78 -10.63 18.99
CA VAL A 82 9.68 -9.68 18.30
C VAL A 82 10.13 -10.25 16.97
N VAL A 83 10.06 -9.44 15.94
CA VAL A 83 10.72 -9.67 14.66
C VAL A 83 12.03 -8.88 14.65
N MET A 84 13.14 -9.61 14.81
CA MET A 84 14.49 -9.03 14.75
C MET A 84 14.99 -9.08 13.31
N ILE A 85 15.29 -7.93 12.77
CA ILE A 85 15.87 -7.77 11.44
C ILE A 85 17.34 -7.35 11.61
N THR A 86 18.23 -8.18 11.08
CA THR A 86 19.64 -7.84 10.95
C THR A 86 19.91 -7.46 9.50
N THR A 87 20.47 -6.28 9.30
CA THR A 87 20.74 -5.78 7.96
C THR A 87 22.15 -6.13 7.50
N LYS A 88 22.35 -6.18 6.17
CA LYS A 88 23.63 -6.43 5.52
C LYS A 88 24.70 -5.47 6.05
N SER A 89 25.90 -5.97 6.25
CA SER A 89 27.08 -5.19 6.64
C SER A 89 28.20 -5.34 5.61
N GLY A 90 29.24 -4.54 5.73
CA GLY A 90 30.41 -4.67 4.86
C GLY A 90 31.08 -6.03 5.00
N LYS A 91 31.35 -6.68 3.89
CA LYS A 91 32.07 -7.97 3.83
C LYS A 91 33.42 -7.79 3.13
N LYS A 92 34.43 -8.53 3.60
CA LYS A 92 35.71 -8.62 2.90
C LYS A 92 35.51 -9.30 1.57
N GLY A 93 35.91 -8.65 0.48
CA GLY A 93 35.84 -9.18 -0.86
C GLY A 93 36.96 -8.61 -1.74
N LYS A 94 37.15 -9.20 -2.91
CA LYS A 94 38.04 -8.65 -3.93
C LYS A 94 37.28 -7.58 -4.71
N GLY A 95 37.65 -6.31 -4.54
CA GLY A 95 37.05 -5.19 -5.28
C GLY A 95 35.97 -4.43 -4.48
N LEU A 96 35.30 -3.51 -5.17
CA LEU A 96 34.13 -2.80 -4.65
C LEU A 96 32.94 -3.76 -4.62
N GLY A 97 32.38 -4.01 -3.45
CA GLY A 97 31.16 -4.81 -3.31
C GLY A 97 29.95 -4.01 -3.78
N ILE A 98 29.68 -4.05 -5.08
CA ILE A 98 28.53 -3.39 -5.70
C ILE A 98 27.47 -4.45 -5.97
N GLU A 99 26.24 -4.23 -5.52
CA GLU A 99 25.10 -5.09 -5.79
C GLU A 99 23.93 -4.22 -6.29
N TYR A 100 23.39 -4.59 -7.44
CA TYR A 100 22.19 -3.98 -7.99
C TYR A 100 21.09 -5.04 -8.14
N ASN A 101 19.92 -4.74 -7.59
CA ASN A 101 18.70 -5.54 -7.73
C ASN A 101 17.63 -4.66 -8.39
N GLY A 102 17.08 -5.14 -9.51
CA GLY A 102 16.00 -4.47 -10.21
C GLY A 102 14.90 -5.45 -10.58
N GLY A 103 13.67 -4.98 -10.55
CA GLY A 103 12.51 -5.79 -10.94
C GLY A 103 11.40 -4.94 -11.52
N VAL A 104 10.63 -5.53 -12.42
CA VAL A 104 9.41 -4.97 -12.99
C VAL A 104 8.28 -5.97 -12.85
N GLN A 105 7.07 -5.48 -12.66
CA GLN A 105 5.87 -6.28 -12.48
C GLN A 105 4.69 -5.58 -13.15
N TRP A 106 3.86 -6.35 -13.84
CA TRP A 106 2.57 -5.93 -14.34
C TRP A 106 1.47 -6.62 -13.55
N SER A 107 0.41 -5.89 -13.23
CA SER A 107 -0.74 -6.38 -12.49
C SER A 107 -2.00 -6.12 -13.28
N SER A 108 -2.94 -7.06 -13.25
CA SER A 108 -4.27 -6.90 -13.84
C SER A 108 -5.32 -7.57 -12.97
N VAL A 109 -6.57 -7.21 -13.15
CA VAL A 109 -7.68 -7.82 -12.44
C VAL A 109 -7.75 -9.32 -12.72
N LEU A 110 -7.57 -10.13 -11.68
CA LEU A 110 -7.57 -11.59 -11.79
C LEU A 110 -8.99 -12.15 -12.01
N ARG A 111 -9.94 -11.70 -11.20
CA ARG A 111 -11.34 -12.19 -11.25
C ARG A 111 -12.31 -11.03 -11.08
N MET A 112 -13.41 -11.11 -11.80
CA MET A 112 -14.58 -10.25 -11.67
C MET A 112 -15.78 -11.08 -11.28
N PRO A 113 -16.79 -10.50 -10.62
CA PRO A 113 -18.08 -11.17 -10.42
C PRO A 113 -18.69 -11.58 -11.77
N GLU A 114 -19.31 -12.74 -11.81
CA GLU A 114 -20.15 -13.11 -12.93
C GLU A 114 -21.44 -12.28 -12.89
N MET A 115 -21.65 -11.49 -13.91
CA MET A 115 -22.80 -10.62 -14.01
C MET A 115 -23.82 -11.22 -14.96
N GLN A 116 -25.12 -11.09 -14.63
CA GLN A 116 -26.18 -11.46 -15.52
C GLN A 116 -26.23 -10.56 -16.78
N ASN A 117 -26.70 -11.08 -17.91
CA ASN A 117 -26.80 -10.35 -19.19
C ASN A 117 -28.20 -10.46 -19.78
N GLU A 118 -29.22 -10.62 -18.94
CA GLU A 118 -30.61 -10.78 -19.41
C GLU A 118 -31.44 -9.51 -19.15
N PHE A 119 -31.17 -8.76 -18.09
CA PHE A 119 -31.97 -7.63 -17.63
C PHE A 119 -31.09 -6.38 -17.49
N GLY A 120 -31.63 -5.24 -17.88
CA GLY A 120 -30.93 -3.95 -17.83
C GLY A 120 -31.50 -3.00 -16.79
N MET A 121 -31.14 -1.75 -16.94
CA MET A 121 -31.51 -0.66 -16.03
C MET A 121 -33.02 -0.60 -15.79
N GLY A 122 -33.41 -0.54 -14.54
CA GLY A 122 -34.79 -0.44 -14.12
C GLY A 122 -35.12 -1.20 -12.87
N TRP A 123 -36.40 -1.21 -12.52
CA TRP A 123 -36.95 -1.84 -11.32
C TRP A 123 -38.30 -2.54 -11.63
N SER A 124 -38.57 -3.66 -10.95
CA SER A 124 -39.81 -4.42 -11.06
C SER A 124 -40.20 -4.76 -12.50
N GLY A 125 -39.25 -5.08 -13.36
CA GLY A 125 -39.49 -5.44 -14.77
C GLY A 125 -39.78 -4.26 -15.70
N SER A 126 -39.69 -3.02 -15.22
CA SER A 126 -39.91 -1.81 -16.01
C SER A 126 -38.63 -0.99 -16.12
N HIS A 127 -38.37 -0.44 -17.30
CA HIS A 127 -37.26 0.49 -17.50
C HIS A 127 -37.55 1.80 -16.76
N THR A 128 -36.54 2.32 -16.05
CA THR A 128 -36.58 3.62 -15.37
C THR A 128 -35.45 4.50 -15.87
N LEU A 129 -35.72 5.81 -15.97
CA LEU A 129 -34.71 6.76 -16.46
C LEU A 129 -33.58 7.00 -15.50
N LEU A 130 -33.84 6.81 -14.20
CA LEU A 130 -32.89 7.07 -13.09
C LEU A 130 -32.88 5.83 -12.20
N GLU A 131 -31.90 4.96 -12.37
CA GLU A 131 -31.79 3.73 -11.58
C GLU A 131 -30.33 3.27 -11.49
N ASN A 132 -29.95 2.69 -10.38
CA ASN A 132 -28.64 2.08 -10.16
C ASN A 132 -28.67 0.55 -10.17
N GLY A 133 -29.80 -0.06 -10.49
CA GLY A 133 -30.00 -1.51 -10.51
C GLY A 133 -30.35 -2.04 -11.89
N SER A 134 -30.19 -3.36 -12.06
CA SER A 134 -30.49 -4.10 -13.29
C SER A 134 -31.69 -5.03 -13.09
N TRP A 135 -32.82 -4.48 -12.59
CA TRP A 135 -34.09 -5.17 -12.35
C TRP A 135 -35.19 -4.70 -13.32
N GLY A 136 -34.79 -4.13 -14.47
CA GLY A 136 -35.65 -3.67 -15.56
C GLY A 136 -36.15 -4.83 -16.42
N PRO A 137 -36.68 -4.53 -17.63
CA PRO A 137 -37.12 -5.55 -18.57
C PRO A 137 -35.92 -6.33 -19.17
N ARG A 138 -36.23 -7.42 -19.86
CA ARG A 138 -35.22 -8.14 -20.66
C ARG A 138 -34.67 -7.26 -21.76
N PHE A 139 -33.41 -7.45 -22.07
CA PHE A 139 -32.75 -6.77 -23.17
C PHE A 139 -33.44 -7.10 -24.51
N ASP A 140 -33.71 -6.09 -25.29
CA ASP A 140 -34.38 -6.19 -26.60
C ASP A 140 -33.65 -5.43 -27.72
N GLY A 141 -32.55 -4.72 -27.38
CA GLY A 141 -31.76 -3.93 -28.32
C GLY A 141 -32.37 -2.59 -28.71
N SER A 142 -33.53 -2.22 -28.15
CA SER A 142 -34.15 -0.92 -28.41
C SER A 142 -33.30 0.24 -27.91
N MET A 143 -33.50 1.42 -28.49
CA MET A 143 -32.87 2.64 -28.01
C MET A 143 -33.66 3.20 -26.82
N GLN A 144 -33.05 3.40 -25.69
CA GLN A 144 -33.67 3.87 -24.47
C GLN A 144 -33.01 5.18 -23.98
N LEU A 145 -33.87 6.13 -23.60
CA LEU A 145 -33.45 7.32 -22.86
C LEU A 145 -33.06 6.92 -21.43
N TYR A 146 -32.08 7.58 -20.86
CA TYR A 146 -31.70 7.39 -19.45
C TYR A 146 -31.04 8.63 -18.86
N GLY A 147 -31.00 8.68 -17.51
CA GLY A 147 -30.36 9.76 -16.78
C GLY A 147 -31.16 11.06 -16.74
N ASN A 148 -30.52 12.07 -16.18
CA ASN A 148 -31.10 13.40 -16.02
C ASN A 148 -31.20 14.17 -17.35
N VAL A 149 -32.10 15.16 -17.42
CA VAL A 149 -32.19 16.11 -18.54
C VAL A 149 -31.25 17.28 -18.27
N TYR A 150 -30.43 17.65 -19.25
CA TYR A 150 -29.58 18.81 -19.26
C TYR A 150 -29.84 19.64 -20.54
N ASN A 151 -30.17 20.91 -20.40
CA ASN A 151 -30.46 21.82 -21.54
C ASN A 151 -31.38 21.20 -22.60
N ASN A 152 -32.52 20.65 -22.18
CA ASN A 152 -33.48 19.94 -23.01
C ASN A 152 -32.92 18.72 -23.79
N SER A 153 -31.77 18.22 -23.40
CA SER A 153 -31.14 16.99 -23.93
C SER A 153 -31.11 15.90 -22.87
N GLN A 154 -31.15 14.67 -23.30
CA GLN A 154 -31.02 13.49 -22.43
C GLN A 154 -30.19 12.42 -23.13
N LYS A 155 -29.44 11.63 -22.38
CA LYS A 155 -28.64 10.53 -22.94
C LYS A 155 -29.54 9.45 -23.47
N ILE A 156 -29.08 8.81 -24.54
CA ILE A 156 -29.74 7.65 -25.17
C ILE A 156 -28.71 6.54 -25.31
N LYS A 157 -29.12 5.31 -25.11
CA LYS A 157 -28.27 4.12 -25.22
C LYS A 157 -29.03 2.95 -25.82
N PRO A 158 -28.33 1.98 -26.46
CA PRO A 158 -28.94 0.70 -26.76
C PRO A 158 -29.23 -0.06 -25.46
N TYR A 159 -30.38 -0.69 -25.38
CA TYR A 159 -30.76 -1.52 -24.25
C TYR A 159 -30.19 -2.93 -24.43
N LEU A 160 -28.88 -3.03 -24.24
CA LEU A 160 -28.07 -4.23 -24.38
C LEU A 160 -27.01 -4.25 -23.24
N PRO A 161 -26.54 -5.43 -22.79
CA PRO A 161 -25.50 -5.50 -21.82
C PRO A 161 -24.18 -4.98 -22.40
N VAL A 162 -23.44 -4.19 -21.62
CA VAL A 162 -22.06 -3.80 -21.94
C VAL A 162 -21.16 -4.95 -21.51
N GLU A 163 -20.53 -5.60 -22.48
CA GLU A 163 -19.60 -6.69 -22.23
C GLU A 163 -18.35 -6.16 -21.51
N ASN A 164 -17.79 -6.97 -20.63
CA ASN A 164 -16.57 -6.67 -19.85
C ASN A 164 -16.58 -5.35 -19.09
N ASN A 165 -17.73 -4.69 -18.94
CA ASN A 165 -17.89 -3.33 -18.43
C ASN A 165 -17.06 -3.04 -17.17
N MET A 166 -17.10 -3.95 -16.16
CA MET A 166 -16.32 -3.80 -14.93
C MET A 166 -14.84 -4.06 -15.15
N ARG A 167 -14.48 -5.02 -16.02
CA ARG A 167 -13.08 -5.35 -16.28
C ARG A 167 -12.37 -4.21 -17.00
N ASP A 168 -13.04 -3.64 -18.00
CA ASP A 168 -12.49 -2.59 -18.84
C ASP A 168 -12.36 -1.25 -18.10
N PHE A 169 -13.00 -1.13 -16.94
CA PHE A 169 -12.82 0.03 -16.05
C PHE A 169 -11.43 0.05 -15.41
N PHE A 170 -10.84 -1.11 -15.15
CA PHE A 170 -9.55 -1.20 -14.47
C PHE A 170 -8.39 -1.21 -15.47
N ASP A 171 -7.32 -0.52 -15.11
CA ASP A 171 -6.08 -0.45 -15.88
C ASP A 171 -5.15 -1.65 -15.61
N THR A 172 -4.08 -1.71 -16.35
CA THR A 172 -2.96 -2.60 -16.07
C THR A 172 -1.94 -1.87 -15.22
N GLY A 173 -1.81 -2.26 -13.98
CA GLY A 173 -0.84 -1.69 -13.06
C GLY A 173 0.59 -2.04 -13.44
N PHE A 174 1.49 -1.10 -13.21
CA PHE A 174 2.92 -1.25 -13.46
C PHE A 174 3.75 -0.88 -12.24
N ARG A 175 4.59 -1.81 -11.81
CA ARG A 175 5.52 -1.61 -10.70
C ARG A 175 6.95 -1.84 -11.15
N TYR A 176 7.84 -0.97 -10.68
CA TYR A 176 9.27 -1.22 -10.74
C TYR A 176 9.92 -0.98 -9.38
N ASN A 177 10.99 -1.73 -9.12
CA ASN A 177 11.85 -1.54 -7.97
C ASN A 177 13.30 -1.57 -8.41
N ASN A 178 14.09 -0.70 -7.80
CA ASN A 178 15.54 -0.62 -7.99
C ASN A 178 16.21 -0.53 -6.62
N SER A 179 17.27 -1.28 -6.42
CA SER A 179 18.09 -1.22 -5.23
C SER A 179 19.56 -1.31 -5.62
N LEU A 180 20.35 -0.36 -5.16
CA LEU A 180 21.78 -0.30 -5.40
C LEU A 180 22.50 -0.25 -4.05
N SER A 181 23.45 -1.13 -3.83
CA SER A 181 24.25 -1.12 -2.62
C SER A 181 25.75 -1.20 -2.91
N PHE A 182 26.52 -0.60 -2.00
CA PHE A 182 27.97 -0.60 -1.95
C PHE A 182 28.42 -1.11 -0.60
N ASN A 183 29.29 -2.10 -0.57
CA ASN A 183 29.78 -2.64 0.67
C ASN A 183 31.27 -2.98 0.59
N GLY A 184 31.92 -2.99 1.73
CA GLY A 184 33.30 -3.43 1.83
C GLY A 184 33.77 -3.53 3.26
N ALA A 185 34.86 -4.24 3.44
CA ALA A 185 35.51 -4.35 4.74
C ALA A 185 37.03 -4.47 4.59
N THR A 186 37.73 -3.90 5.58
CA THR A 186 39.12 -4.14 5.87
C THR A 186 39.26 -4.93 7.17
N ASP A 187 40.47 -5.15 7.66
CA ASP A 187 40.66 -5.78 8.97
C ASP A 187 40.11 -4.97 10.14
N LYS A 188 39.94 -3.65 9.95
CA LYS A 188 39.53 -2.73 11.00
C LYS A 188 38.24 -2.00 10.75
N SER A 189 37.76 -1.97 9.51
CA SER A 189 36.61 -1.17 9.12
C SER A 189 35.62 -1.96 8.25
N THR A 190 34.33 -1.69 8.45
CA THR A 190 33.29 -2.14 7.55
C THR A 190 32.45 -0.94 7.08
N TYR A 191 31.92 -0.99 5.88
CA TYR A 191 30.95 -0.03 5.40
C TYR A 191 29.91 -0.71 4.52
N PHE A 192 28.70 -0.19 4.57
CA PHE A 192 27.58 -0.56 3.70
C PHE A 192 26.75 0.71 3.44
N VAL A 193 26.44 0.98 2.20
CA VAL A 193 25.57 2.07 1.80
C VAL A 193 24.60 1.53 0.76
N SER A 194 23.31 1.81 0.90
CA SER A 194 22.31 1.43 -0.08
C SER A 194 21.33 2.56 -0.35
N PHE A 195 20.79 2.51 -1.56
CA PHE A 195 19.68 3.33 -2.00
C PHE A 195 18.66 2.43 -2.69
N SER A 196 17.36 2.60 -2.40
CA SER A 196 16.31 1.92 -3.14
C SER A 196 15.16 2.82 -3.52
N GLN A 197 14.50 2.46 -4.60
CA GLN A 197 13.30 3.09 -5.11
C GLN A 197 12.28 2.02 -5.45
N ILE A 198 11.04 2.23 -5.04
CA ILE A 198 9.87 1.48 -5.48
C ILE A 198 8.88 2.50 -6.01
N SER A 199 8.38 2.26 -7.22
CA SER A 199 7.24 2.97 -7.76
C SER A 199 6.24 1.95 -8.26
N ASP A 200 5.01 2.14 -7.89
CA ASP A 200 3.89 1.25 -8.23
C ASP A 200 2.72 2.13 -8.63
N ASP A 201 2.27 1.93 -9.83
CA ASP A 201 1.00 2.42 -10.33
C ASP A 201 0.06 1.22 -10.34
N GLY A 202 -0.94 1.22 -9.51
CA GLY A 202 -1.85 0.10 -9.31
C GLY A 202 -2.78 -0.14 -10.51
N ILE A 203 -3.91 -0.80 -10.26
CA ILE A 203 -4.87 -1.15 -11.31
C ILE A 203 -6.08 -0.21 -11.37
N ILE A 204 -6.16 0.78 -10.50
CA ILE A 204 -7.26 1.74 -10.48
C ILE A 204 -6.92 2.89 -11.44
N PRO A 205 -7.86 3.31 -12.32
CA PRO A 205 -7.61 4.41 -13.24
C PRO A 205 -7.18 5.71 -12.54
N THR A 206 -6.52 6.60 -13.25
CA THR A 206 -6.12 7.95 -12.78
C THR A 206 -5.03 7.98 -11.70
N ASP A 207 -4.15 6.96 -11.65
CA ASP A 207 -3.08 6.83 -10.64
C ASP A 207 -3.60 6.85 -9.19
N ALA A 208 -4.86 6.46 -9.01
CA ALA A 208 -5.59 6.59 -7.76
C ALA A 208 -5.13 5.62 -6.66
N ASP A 209 -4.28 4.66 -6.98
CA ASP A 209 -3.67 3.71 -6.07
C ASP A 209 -2.14 3.67 -6.21
N SER A 210 -1.53 4.81 -6.48
CA SER A 210 -0.08 4.92 -6.65
C SER A 210 0.68 4.83 -5.33
N TYR A 211 1.87 4.24 -5.38
CA TYR A 211 2.80 4.11 -4.26
C TYR A 211 4.22 4.39 -4.69
N ASN A 212 4.85 5.37 -4.04
CA ASN A 212 6.24 5.72 -4.25
C ASN A 212 7.02 5.64 -2.95
N LYS A 213 8.14 4.94 -2.95
CA LYS A 213 9.01 4.81 -1.79
C LYS A 213 10.47 4.95 -2.18
N TYR A 214 11.20 5.70 -1.37
CA TYR A 214 12.65 5.83 -1.46
C TYR A 214 13.27 5.48 -0.12
N THR A 215 14.35 4.70 -0.11
CA THR A 215 15.10 4.43 1.10
C THR A 215 16.57 4.71 0.90
N PHE A 216 17.19 5.20 1.95
CA PHE A 216 18.64 5.34 2.05
C PHE A 216 19.12 4.71 3.35
N SER A 217 20.17 3.92 3.27
CA SER A 217 20.81 3.34 4.45
C SER A 217 22.32 3.49 4.35
N ALA A 218 22.93 3.90 5.46
CA ALA A 218 24.39 3.92 5.60
C ALA A 218 24.77 3.34 6.95
N ARG A 219 25.75 2.45 6.95
CA ARG A 219 26.27 1.85 8.18
C ARG A 219 27.75 1.56 8.07
N GLY A 220 28.41 1.67 9.19
CA GLY A 220 29.83 1.40 9.23
C GLY A 220 30.33 1.08 10.62
N SER A 221 31.50 0.44 10.69
CA SER A 221 32.23 0.24 11.93
C SER A 221 33.72 0.47 11.71
N HIS A 222 34.38 0.91 12.79
CA HIS A 222 35.82 1.08 12.78
C HIS A 222 36.40 0.66 14.13
N LYS A 223 37.42 -0.19 14.10
CA LYS A 223 38.13 -0.69 15.29
C LYS A 223 39.48 0.01 15.48
N VAL A 224 39.66 0.64 16.65
CA VAL A 224 40.89 1.29 17.05
C VAL A 224 41.33 0.69 18.38
N LYS A 225 42.41 -0.10 18.38
CA LYS A 225 42.85 -0.84 19.56
C LYS A 225 41.71 -1.65 20.19
N ASN A 226 41.31 -1.32 21.40
CA ASN A 226 40.26 -1.98 22.16
C ASN A 226 38.87 -1.33 21.95
N PHE A 227 38.77 -0.26 21.19
CA PHE A 227 37.50 0.41 20.88
C PHE A 227 36.97 -0.02 19.54
N THR A 228 35.67 -0.27 19.47
CA THR A 228 34.93 -0.43 18.21
C THR A 228 33.82 0.62 18.18
N PHE A 229 33.88 1.49 17.20
CA PHE A 229 32.85 2.48 16.88
C PHE A 229 31.98 1.93 15.78
N SER A 230 30.67 1.97 15.95
CA SER A 230 29.73 1.59 14.90
C SER A 230 28.57 2.56 14.83
N SER A 231 28.11 2.83 13.62
CA SER A 231 26.95 3.68 13.37
C SER A 231 26.09 3.14 12.26
N SER A 232 24.81 3.43 12.34
CA SER A 232 23.86 3.23 11.24
C SER A 232 22.88 4.40 11.17
N VAL A 233 22.54 4.76 9.94
CA VAL A 233 21.55 5.78 9.61
C VAL A 233 20.65 5.20 8.55
N ASN A 234 19.35 5.33 8.72
CA ASN A 234 18.36 4.89 7.77
C ASN A 234 17.33 6.00 7.59
N TYR A 235 16.97 6.26 6.35
CA TYR A 235 15.93 7.19 5.97
C TYR A 235 14.98 6.49 5.00
N ALA A 236 13.69 6.68 5.20
CA ALA A 236 12.64 6.19 4.31
C ALA A 236 11.63 7.31 4.08
N TYR A 237 11.37 7.60 2.83
CA TYR A 237 10.29 8.46 2.37
C TYR A 237 9.28 7.61 1.60
N GLN A 238 7.99 7.82 1.85
CA GLN A 238 6.93 7.20 1.08
C GLN A 238 5.79 8.17 0.84
N LYS A 239 5.20 8.07 -0.34
CA LYS A 239 3.96 8.75 -0.71
C LYS A 239 3.00 7.73 -1.32
N ASN A 240 1.78 7.68 -0.80
CA ASN A 240 0.72 6.78 -1.25
C ASN A 240 -0.50 7.60 -1.64
N SER A 241 -1.12 7.28 -2.76
CA SER A 241 -2.49 7.68 -3.07
C SER A 241 -3.41 6.49 -2.87
N PHE A 242 -4.61 6.73 -2.38
CA PHE A 242 -5.54 5.67 -2.05
C PHE A 242 -6.97 6.06 -2.40
N ALA A 243 -7.60 5.26 -3.26
CA ALA A 243 -9.01 5.43 -3.57
C ALA A 243 -9.87 5.10 -2.35
N THR A 244 -10.90 5.90 -2.09
CA THR A 244 -11.87 5.62 -1.04
C THR A 244 -12.57 4.29 -1.28
N THR A 245 -12.65 3.45 -0.26
CA THR A 245 -13.29 2.13 -0.27
C THR A 245 -14.48 2.07 0.68
N GLY A 246 -15.32 1.03 0.56
CA GLY A 246 -16.48 0.81 1.43
C GLY A 246 -17.79 1.23 0.79
N GLN A 247 -18.84 1.35 1.61
CA GLN A 247 -20.15 1.88 1.21
C GLN A 247 -20.11 3.41 1.09
N GLY A 248 -21.10 3.97 0.42
CA GLY A 248 -21.22 5.40 0.25
C GLY A 248 -20.40 5.90 -0.95
N LEU A 249 -19.74 7.02 -0.78
CA LEU A 249 -19.00 7.68 -1.86
C LEU A 249 -17.66 6.99 -2.08
N SER A 250 -17.67 5.92 -2.86
CA SER A 250 -16.46 5.19 -3.24
C SER A 250 -16.53 4.74 -4.70
N MET A 251 -15.36 4.63 -5.33
CA MET A 251 -15.23 4.08 -6.68
C MET A 251 -15.84 2.68 -6.78
N TYR A 252 -15.50 1.81 -5.81
CA TYR A 252 -15.99 0.42 -5.81
C TYR A 252 -17.51 0.35 -5.75
N ASN A 253 -18.14 1.13 -4.87
CA ASN A 253 -19.59 1.20 -4.75
C ASN A 253 -20.24 1.65 -6.08
N SER A 254 -19.68 2.67 -6.71
CA SER A 254 -20.19 3.19 -8.00
C SER A 254 -20.05 2.16 -9.12
N VAL A 255 -18.94 1.45 -9.21
CA VAL A 255 -18.72 0.40 -10.22
C VAL A 255 -19.69 -0.76 -10.02
N MET A 256 -19.87 -1.22 -8.77
CA MET A 256 -20.74 -2.36 -8.45
C MET A 256 -22.22 -2.06 -8.65
N GLN A 257 -22.65 -0.81 -8.51
CA GLN A 257 -24.03 -0.39 -8.69
C GLN A 257 -24.34 0.14 -10.09
N THR A 258 -23.42 0.07 -11.03
CA THR A 258 -23.67 0.47 -12.42
C THR A 258 -24.53 -0.59 -13.12
N PRO A 259 -25.68 -0.22 -13.70
CA PRO A 259 -26.53 -1.13 -14.48
C PRO A 259 -25.78 -1.78 -15.65
N ARG A 260 -26.22 -2.97 -16.03
CA ARG A 260 -25.56 -3.77 -17.06
C ARG A 260 -25.43 -3.11 -18.43
N ASP A 261 -26.31 -2.18 -18.73
CA ASP A 261 -26.42 -1.46 -20.00
C ASP A 261 -25.88 -0.01 -19.93
N VAL A 262 -25.24 0.36 -18.83
CA VAL A 262 -24.60 1.67 -18.67
C VAL A 262 -23.08 1.49 -18.73
N SER A 263 -22.43 2.14 -19.71
CA SER A 263 -20.99 2.01 -19.92
C SER A 263 -20.19 2.77 -18.87
N LEU A 264 -19.32 2.07 -18.13
CA LEU A 264 -18.38 2.69 -17.20
C LEU A 264 -17.34 3.54 -17.92
N ILE A 265 -16.73 3.04 -19.00
CA ILE A 265 -15.75 3.81 -19.78
C ILE A 265 -16.37 5.06 -20.39
N GLY A 266 -17.66 4.99 -20.78
CA GLY A 266 -18.40 6.15 -21.30
C GLY A 266 -18.57 7.32 -20.31
N MET A 267 -18.19 7.12 -19.05
CA MET A 267 -18.26 8.14 -17.99
C MET A 267 -16.91 8.83 -17.71
N GLN A 268 -15.85 8.46 -18.42
CA GLN A 268 -14.49 8.95 -18.16
C GLN A 268 -14.33 10.44 -18.45
N ASP A 269 -15.01 10.97 -19.46
CA ASP A 269 -14.96 12.37 -19.81
C ASP A 269 -15.79 13.20 -18.82
N LEU A 270 -15.13 13.84 -17.86
CA LEU A 270 -15.76 14.70 -16.84
C LEU A 270 -16.09 16.10 -17.37
N THR A 271 -15.72 16.43 -18.60
CA THR A 271 -16.18 17.68 -19.25
C THR A 271 -17.61 17.54 -19.81
N ASP A 272 -18.09 16.32 -20.00
CA ASP A 272 -19.50 16.05 -20.31
C ASP A 272 -20.37 16.33 -19.07
N PRO A 273 -21.32 17.29 -19.13
CA PRO A 273 -22.17 17.61 -18.00
C PRO A 273 -22.94 16.42 -17.42
N PHE A 274 -23.30 15.45 -18.25
CA PHE A 274 -23.99 14.24 -17.81
C PHE A 274 -23.13 13.29 -16.94
N ASN A 275 -21.82 13.47 -16.95
CA ASN A 275 -20.89 12.69 -16.14
C ASN A 275 -20.56 13.38 -14.82
N THR A 276 -21.08 14.59 -14.57
CA THR A 276 -20.90 15.34 -13.32
C THR A 276 -21.93 14.91 -12.25
N PRO A 277 -21.67 15.12 -10.96
CA PRO A 277 -22.60 14.73 -9.90
C PRO A 277 -23.99 15.32 -10.01
N GLY A 278 -24.14 16.50 -10.61
CA GLY A 278 -25.43 17.18 -10.78
C GLY A 278 -26.35 16.51 -11.80
N TYR A 279 -25.79 15.81 -12.77
CA TYR A 279 -26.53 15.22 -13.91
C TYR A 279 -26.22 13.74 -14.13
N TYR A 280 -25.45 13.13 -13.22
CA TYR A 280 -25.18 11.70 -13.26
C TYR A 280 -26.47 10.90 -13.37
N TYR A 281 -26.45 9.77 -14.08
CA TYR A 281 -27.64 9.02 -14.46
C TYR A 281 -28.54 8.58 -13.30
N THR A 282 -28.02 8.49 -12.08
CA THR A 282 -28.80 8.12 -10.90
C THR A 282 -28.54 9.03 -9.69
N PRO A 283 -29.58 9.38 -8.89
CA PRO A 283 -29.44 10.12 -7.66
C PRO A 283 -29.21 9.23 -6.42
N TYR A 284 -29.20 7.90 -6.52
CA TYR A 284 -29.28 6.96 -5.40
C TYR A 284 -27.96 6.75 -4.64
N GLY A 285 -27.28 7.83 -4.27
CA GLY A 285 -26.08 7.78 -3.44
C GLY A 285 -24.82 7.26 -4.12
N VAL A 286 -24.90 7.03 -5.42
CA VAL A 286 -23.75 6.71 -6.27
C VAL A 286 -23.40 7.90 -7.16
N THR A 287 -22.16 8.04 -7.51
CA THR A 287 -21.71 9.04 -8.46
C THR A 287 -20.72 8.44 -9.44
N ASN A 288 -20.37 9.19 -10.46
CA ASN A 288 -19.40 8.74 -11.45
C ASN A 288 -18.09 8.28 -10.78
N PRO A 289 -17.67 7.02 -11.00
CA PRO A 289 -16.45 6.50 -10.36
C PRO A 289 -15.19 7.30 -10.71
N TYR A 290 -15.05 7.82 -11.92
CA TYR A 290 -13.93 8.68 -12.31
C TYR A 290 -13.97 10.03 -11.57
N TYR A 291 -15.17 10.59 -11.33
CA TYR A 291 -15.30 11.80 -10.53
C TYR A 291 -14.87 11.54 -9.07
N VAL A 292 -15.20 10.36 -8.52
CA VAL A 292 -14.73 9.97 -7.19
C VAL A 292 -13.21 9.89 -7.17
N LEU A 293 -12.59 9.27 -8.17
CA LEU A 293 -11.14 9.12 -8.26
C LEU A 293 -10.40 10.45 -8.41
N GLU A 294 -10.99 11.45 -9.05
CA GLU A 294 -10.36 12.78 -9.17
C GLU A 294 -10.56 13.67 -7.94
N ASN A 295 -11.70 13.54 -7.25
CA ASN A 295 -12.09 14.54 -6.25
C ASN A 295 -12.09 14.03 -4.80
N TYR A 296 -12.05 12.71 -4.58
CA TYR A 296 -12.15 12.09 -3.25
C TYR A 296 -11.01 11.11 -2.99
N MET A 297 -9.79 11.59 -3.22
CA MET A 297 -8.58 10.83 -2.99
C MET A 297 -8.04 11.04 -1.58
N ASN A 298 -7.46 9.99 -1.03
CA ASN A 298 -6.69 10.06 0.20
C ASN A 298 -5.21 9.99 -0.16
N GLU A 299 -4.43 10.95 0.32
CA GLU A 299 -2.98 10.94 0.19
C GLU A 299 -2.34 10.79 1.57
N TYR A 300 -1.27 10.04 1.61
CA TYR A 300 -0.43 9.89 2.78
C TYR A 300 1.02 10.05 2.40
N GLU A 301 1.70 10.93 3.12
CA GLU A 301 3.13 11.16 2.98
C GLU A 301 3.80 10.92 4.33
N SER A 302 4.92 10.21 4.31
CA SER A 302 5.64 9.88 5.53
C SER A 302 7.14 9.91 5.30
N GLU A 303 7.83 10.54 6.22
CA GLU A 303 9.27 10.50 6.35
C GLU A 303 9.66 9.80 7.64
N ARG A 304 10.62 8.90 7.57
CA ARG A 304 11.12 8.20 8.74
C ARG A 304 12.63 8.19 8.75
N PHE A 305 13.18 8.70 9.83
CA PHE A 305 14.61 8.67 10.12
C PHE A 305 14.86 7.85 11.38
N TYR A 306 15.77 6.88 11.30
CA TYR A 306 16.20 6.14 12.48
C TYR A 306 17.63 5.67 12.35
N GLY A 307 18.29 5.50 13.49
CA GLY A 307 19.67 5.08 13.49
C GLY A 307 20.20 4.80 14.87
N LYS A 308 21.47 4.41 14.91
CA LYS A 308 22.21 4.22 16.17
C LYS A 308 23.66 4.65 16.04
N PHE A 309 24.21 5.04 17.17
CA PHE A 309 25.65 5.12 17.37
C PHE A 309 26.03 4.25 18.56
N GLN A 310 27.08 3.44 18.42
CA GLN A 310 27.52 2.51 19.44
C GLN A 310 29.03 2.55 19.58
N VAL A 311 29.52 2.54 20.83
CA VAL A 311 30.91 2.39 21.20
C VAL A 311 31.05 1.15 22.07
N ASP A 312 31.84 0.21 21.61
CA ASP A 312 32.23 -0.95 22.37
C ASP A 312 33.70 -0.78 22.84
N TYR A 313 33.95 -1.02 24.10
CA TYR A 313 35.30 -1.01 24.69
C TYR A 313 35.58 -2.37 25.32
N ASP A 314 36.53 -3.10 24.74
CA ASP A 314 37.03 -4.37 25.28
C ASP A 314 38.17 -4.04 26.25
N PHE A 315 37.94 -4.25 27.56
CA PHE A 315 38.98 -4.04 28.59
C PHE A 315 39.17 -5.30 29.42
N LEU A 316 40.42 -5.54 29.79
CA LEU A 316 40.81 -6.82 30.30
C LEU A 316 40.41 -7.98 29.38
N LYS A 317 40.75 -9.20 29.68
CA LYS A 317 40.50 -10.34 28.77
C LYS A 317 39.02 -10.74 28.66
N TYR A 318 38.17 -10.33 29.62
CA TYR A 318 36.85 -10.90 29.84
C TYR A 318 35.73 -9.85 29.90
N PHE A 319 36.01 -8.58 29.79
CA PHE A 319 35.04 -7.52 29.98
C PHE A 319 34.88 -6.67 28.73
N LYS A 320 33.61 -6.42 28.39
CA LYS A 320 33.22 -5.51 27.33
C LYS A 320 32.23 -4.47 27.87
N PHE A 321 32.54 -3.20 27.70
CA PHE A 321 31.62 -2.10 27.96
C PHE A 321 31.00 -1.65 26.63
N THR A 322 29.68 -1.53 26.59
CA THR A 322 28.93 -1.06 25.41
C THR A 322 28.10 0.16 25.77
N TYR A 323 28.33 1.25 25.07
CA TYR A 323 27.48 2.44 25.11
C TYR A 323 26.74 2.55 23.76
N ARG A 324 25.41 2.72 23.79
CA ARG A 324 24.58 2.85 22.59
C ARG A 324 23.59 4.00 22.73
N THR A 325 23.54 4.85 21.71
CA THR A 325 22.52 5.87 21.51
C THR A 325 21.67 5.51 20.30
N ILE A 326 20.35 5.71 20.41
CA ILE A 326 19.37 5.44 19.36
C ILE A 326 18.68 6.75 19.01
N LEU A 327 18.57 7.01 17.70
CA LEU A 327 17.81 8.10 17.09
C LEU A 327 16.58 7.52 16.39
N ARG A 328 15.43 8.17 16.53
CA ARG A 328 14.19 7.78 15.86
C ARG A 328 13.18 8.93 15.86
#